data_9d9334f047c57ba68a457f3c7f21c65b
#
_entry.id   9d9334f047c57ba68a457f3c7f21c65b
#
_cell.length_a   1.000
_cell.length_b   1.000
_cell.length_c   1.000
_cell.angle_alpha   90.00
_cell.angle_beta   90.00
_cell.angle_gamma   90.00
#
_symmetry.space_group_name_H-M   'P 1'
#
loop_
_entity.id
_entity.type
_entity.pdbx_description
1 polymer ?
#
loop_
_entity_poly.entity_id
_entity_poly.type
_entity_poly.pdbx_seq_one_letter_code
_entity_poly.pdbx_strand_id
1 'polypeptide(L)'
;ASMSLPAVFVPREINGRPLIDGGVSVNLPVDVVRSMGADIVIAVDISTPIARLEDIKSVLNVVDQLSSFLTQRNTTLQIASLGARDIFIRPDLGDITTGSFGRAVEAIPAGVKAAEEAAGRLSELSLPRDEYADRLAGRRARGELPVIDRVLVSNDSRLSDEVIKARLAVEEGARLDVGRLEENLEQVYGLELFESVYFDVREETEGTVLHVDVRERSWGADYVQMGVSVFEDFEGPNFNISLAYQATAINRLNGEFRGGAQGGSEPALFASFYQPLDARLRYFVEIEGSAVERVDNIFDEDGNKLSELQLRCFGGRLSAGRELGAWGEIRAGLIRERRNIKVQVGDPDTPDADFERGEAFLRFTIDELDNLNFPSRGGFLRLTAAAGLEELGSDSPYEQGVSEGAYARTFSGNTCLLRGYFASTRNNDSPFQAMFTLGGFTRLSGLQMYELNGQHAALLSGIFYRKFPLAGFLPLYAGFSAEYGGVFERRVDIRPDAGIAAGSLFFGADTILGPIYLGIGFAEGDRHNFYFCLGQLLNDRRPGLRER
;
A
#
# COMPACT_ATOMS: atom_id res chain seq x y z
N ALA A 1 -15.69 -21.83 -2.02
CA ALA A 1 -15.78 -22.78 -0.91
C ALA A 1 -14.52 -23.64 -0.77
N SER A 2 -13.98 -24.25 -1.85
CA SER A 2 -12.81 -25.15 -1.75
C SER A 2 -11.51 -24.48 -1.32
N MET A 3 -11.45 -23.16 -1.30
CA MET A 3 -10.32 -22.37 -0.79
C MET A 3 -10.65 -21.64 0.52
N SER A 4 -11.83 -21.87 1.10
CA SER A 4 -12.22 -21.22 2.36
C SER A 4 -11.57 -21.92 3.56
N LEU A 5 -10.23 -21.77 3.67
CA LEU A 5 -9.45 -22.36 4.75
C LEU A 5 -9.88 -21.77 6.10
N PRO A 6 -10.28 -22.59 7.08
CA PRO A 6 -10.66 -22.11 8.40
C PRO A 6 -9.58 -21.26 9.06
N ALA A 7 -9.98 -20.23 9.78
CA ALA A 7 -9.17 -19.21 10.42
C ALA A 7 -8.43 -18.25 9.45
N VAL A 8 -8.52 -18.45 8.13
CA VAL A 8 -7.95 -17.57 7.11
C VAL A 8 -9.05 -16.87 6.30
N PHE A 9 -10.07 -17.61 5.89
CA PHE A 9 -11.19 -17.11 5.11
C PHE A 9 -12.53 -17.40 5.76
N VAL A 10 -13.49 -16.52 5.52
CA VAL A 10 -14.87 -16.72 5.97
C VAL A 10 -15.52 -17.89 5.20
N PRO A 11 -16.31 -18.76 5.86
CA PRO A 11 -17.05 -19.81 5.19
C PRO A 11 -17.94 -19.28 4.07
N ARG A 12 -17.95 -19.96 2.92
CA ARG A 12 -18.81 -19.59 1.79
C ARG A 12 -20.19 -20.22 1.94
N GLU A 13 -21.23 -19.41 1.96
CA GLU A 13 -22.59 -19.91 1.95
C GLU A 13 -23.05 -20.26 0.52
N ILE A 14 -23.50 -21.50 0.32
CA ILE A 14 -24.09 -21.98 -0.94
C ILE A 14 -25.39 -22.70 -0.62
N ASN A 15 -26.51 -22.25 -1.17
CA ASN A 15 -27.85 -22.79 -0.92
C ASN A 15 -28.21 -22.86 0.58
N GLY A 16 -27.89 -21.81 1.35
CA GLY A 16 -28.16 -21.73 2.79
C GLY A 16 -27.24 -22.60 3.66
N ARG A 17 -26.17 -23.19 3.10
CA ARG A 17 -25.22 -24.04 3.83
C ARG A 17 -23.85 -23.38 3.85
N PRO A 18 -23.27 -23.10 5.04
CA PRO A 18 -21.90 -22.61 5.15
C PRO A 18 -20.93 -23.74 4.77
N LEU A 19 -20.09 -23.48 3.79
CA LEU A 19 -19.07 -24.40 3.28
C LEU A 19 -17.68 -23.86 3.56
N ILE A 20 -16.79 -24.77 3.92
CA ILE A 20 -15.36 -24.50 4.12
C ILE A 20 -14.54 -25.33 3.14
N ASP A 21 -13.23 -25.17 3.19
CA ASP A 21 -12.28 -25.96 2.40
C ASP A 21 -12.51 -27.47 2.63
N GLY A 22 -12.75 -28.19 1.54
CA GLY A 22 -12.95 -29.64 1.57
C GLY A 22 -11.73 -30.42 2.03
N GLY A 23 -10.54 -29.82 1.91
CA GLY A 23 -9.29 -30.38 2.40
C GLY A 23 -9.28 -30.66 3.91
N VAL A 24 -10.11 -29.95 4.69
CA VAL A 24 -10.26 -30.20 6.13
C VAL A 24 -10.93 -31.55 6.42
N SER A 25 -11.78 -32.04 5.53
CA SER A 25 -12.50 -33.32 5.66
C SER A 25 -11.86 -34.40 4.81
N VAL A 26 -11.79 -34.20 3.50
CA VAL A 26 -11.25 -35.14 2.51
C VAL A 26 -10.44 -34.39 1.46
N ASN A 27 -9.12 -34.37 1.63
CA ASN A 27 -8.24 -33.63 0.73
C ASN A 27 -8.10 -34.26 -0.67
N LEU A 28 -8.29 -35.57 -0.78
CA LEU A 28 -8.24 -36.33 -2.03
C LEU A 28 -9.50 -37.19 -2.17
N PRO A 29 -10.65 -36.65 -2.67
CA PRO A 29 -11.96 -37.28 -2.60
C PRO A 29 -12.20 -38.33 -3.70
N VAL A 30 -11.42 -39.42 -3.75
CA VAL A 30 -11.53 -40.50 -4.74
C VAL A 30 -12.86 -41.21 -4.65
N ASP A 31 -13.36 -41.51 -3.45
CA ASP A 31 -14.63 -42.13 -3.20
C ASP A 31 -15.82 -41.29 -3.70
N VAL A 32 -15.76 -39.97 -3.55
CA VAL A 32 -16.80 -39.07 -4.06
C VAL A 32 -16.84 -39.10 -5.58
N VAL A 33 -15.67 -38.96 -6.24
CA VAL A 33 -15.60 -39.04 -7.72
C VAL A 33 -16.11 -40.40 -8.21
N ARG A 34 -15.78 -41.47 -7.50
CA ARG A 34 -16.28 -42.84 -7.81
C ARG A 34 -17.81 -42.93 -7.66
N SER A 35 -18.36 -42.36 -6.60
CA SER A 35 -19.81 -42.31 -6.38
C SER A 35 -20.57 -41.51 -7.43
N MET A 36 -19.91 -40.57 -8.10
CA MET A 36 -20.42 -39.79 -9.23
C MET A 36 -20.43 -40.60 -10.55
N GLY A 37 -19.95 -41.86 -10.54
CA GLY A 37 -19.98 -42.76 -11.68
C GLY A 37 -18.72 -42.78 -12.52
N ALA A 38 -17.58 -42.31 -11.99
CA ALA A 38 -16.32 -42.38 -12.71
C ALA A 38 -15.77 -43.82 -12.77
N ASP A 39 -15.48 -44.31 -13.98
CA ASP A 39 -14.87 -45.61 -14.22
C ASP A 39 -13.36 -45.60 -13.99
N ILE A 40 -12.72 -44.46 -14.22
CA ILE A 40 -11.29 -44.24 -14.06
C ILE A 40 -11.08 -42.90 -13.32
N VAL A 41 -10.24 -42.90 -12.33
CA VAL A 41 -9.88 -41.70 -11.54
C VAL A 41 -8.44 -41.32 -11.82
N ILE A 42 -8.21 -40.07 -12.16
CA ILE A 42 -6.88 -39.45 -12.18
C ILE A 42 -6.77 -38.64 -10.89
N ALA A 43 -6.01 -39.11 -9.92
CA ALA A 43 -5.83 -38.49 -8.63
C ALA A 43 -4.50 -37.73 -8.60
N VAL A 44 -4.58 -36.41 -8.37
CA VAL A 44 -3.39 -35.54 -8.22
C VAL A 44 -3.28 -35.13 -6.76
N ASP A 45 -2.24 -35.59 -6.08
CA ASP A 45 -2.00 -35.29 -4.66
C ASP A 45 -0.94 -34.20 -4.53
N ILE A 46 -1.38 -33.03 -4.10
CA ILE A 46 -0.55 -31.85 -3.81
C ILE A 46 -0.45 -31.57 -2.30
N SER A 47 -0.74 -32.57 -1.47
CA SER A 47 -0.68 -32.43 -0.02
C SER A 47 0.73 -32.05 0.45
N THR A 48 0.81 -31.10 1.36
CA THR A 48 2.06 -30.72 2.02
C THR A 48 2.52 -31.88 2.92
N PRO A 49 3.76 -32.34 2.82
CA PRO A 49 4.32 -33.33 3.75
C PRO A 49 4.30 -32.79 5.18
N ILE A 50 4.21 -33.69 6.17
CA ILE A 50 4.34 -33.28 7.58
C ILE A 50 5.71 -32.63 7.75
N ALA A 51 5.72 -31.37 8.21
CA ALA A 51 6.94 -30.64 8.48
C ALA A 51 7.68 -31.22 9.70
N ARG A 52 8.99 -31.13 9.71
CA ARG A 52 9.79 -31.43 10.89
C ARG A 52 9.55 -30.34 11.95
N LEU A 53 9.74 -30.70 13.22
CA LEU A 53 9.52 -29.75 14.34
C LEU A 53 10.35 -28.46 14.19
N GLU A 54 11.54 -28.57 13.61
CA GLU A 54 12.45 -27.46 13.32
C GLU A 54 11.96 -26.48 12.23
N ASP A 55 11.01 -26.92 11.40
CA ASP A 55 10.44 -26.15 10.29
C ASP A 55 9.14 -25.40 10.70
N ILE A 56 8.57 -25.74 11.87
CA ILE A 56 7.36 -25.09 12.40
C ILE A 56 7.76 -23.79 13.11
N LYS A 57 7.77 -22.68 12.36
CA LYS A 57 8.24 -21.38 12.86
C LYS A 57 7.14 -20.33 12.98
N SER A 58 5.89 -20.67 12.65
CA SER A 58 4.79 -19.73 12.60
C SER A 58 3.44 -20.33 12.96
N VAL A 59 2.49 -19.48 13.38
CA VAL A 59 1.12 -19.88 13.65
C VAL A 59 0.47 -20.47 12.39
N LEU A 60 0.76 -19.94 11.20
CA LEU A 60 0.26 -20.48 9.93
C LEU A 60 0.83 -21.88 9.66
N ASN A 61 2.11 -22.12 9.96
CA ASN A 61 2.69 -23.46 9.86
C ASN A 61 2.02 -24.44 10.83
N VAL A 62 1.63 -24.00 12.02
CA VAL A 62 0.89 -24.84 12.98
C VAL A 62 -0.50 -25.18 12.45
N VAL A 63 -1.23 -24.21 11.89
CA VAL A 63 -2.57 -24.42 11.30
C VAL A 63 -2.48 -25.38 10.09
N ASP A 64 -1.50 -25.18 9.22
CA ASP A 64 -1.24 -26.06 8.07
C ASP A 64 -0.92 -27.50 8.51
N GLN A 65 -0.06 -27.65 9.53
CA GLN A 65 0.25 -28.95 10.11
C GLN A 65 -0.95 -29.63 10.76
N LEU A 66 -1.79 -28.90 11.50
CA LEU A 66 -3.03 -29.45 12.07
C LEU A 66 -3.98 -29.95 10.97
N SER A 67 -4.16 -29.17 9.90
CA SER A 67 -4.93 -29.59 8.73
C SER A 67 -4.32 -30.84 8.08
N SER A 68 -3.01 -30.89 7.89
CA SER A 68 -2.30 -32.02 7.31
C SER A 68 -2.45 -33.27 8.17
N PHE A 69 -2.36 -33.16 9.49
CA PHE A 69 -2.59 -34.28 10.41
C PHE A 69 -4.01 -34.85 10.34
N LEU A 70 -5.00 -33.96 10.32
CA LEU A 70 -6.41 -34.36 10.27
C LEU A 70 -6.75 -35.08 8.96
N THR A 71 -6.12 -34.69 7.86
CA THR A 71 -6.45 -35.20 6.51
C THR A 71 -5.56 -36.32 6.02
N GLN A 72 -4.34 -36.46 6.56
CA GLN A 72 -3.34 -37.44 6.08
C GLN A 72 -3.84 -38.89 6.13
N ARG A 73 -4.51 -39.29 7.24
CA ARG A 73 -5.05 -40.65 7.36
C ARG A 73 -6.10 -40.93 6.27
N ASN A 74 -6.94 -39.92 6.02
CA ASN A 74 -7.98 -40.05 5.01
C ASN A 74 -7.37 -40.07 3.60
N THR A 75 -6.43 -39.18 3.29
CA THR A 75 -5.70 -39.18 2.01
C THR A 75 -5.02 -40.50 1.74
N THR A 76 -4.37 -41.12 2.74
CA THR A 76 -3.75 -42.44 2.61
C THR A 76 -4.77 -43.53 2.28
N LEU A 77 -5.95 -43.52 2.91
CA LEU A 77 -7.03 -44.46 2.59
C LEU A 77 -7.57 -44.25 1.18
N GLN A 78 -7.72 -43.01 0.75
CA GLN A 78 -8.19 -42.69 -0.59
C GLN A 78 -7.19 -43.14 -1.66
N ILE A 79 -5.88 -42.93 -1.44
CA ILE A 79 -4.82 -43.44 -2.33
C ILE A 79 -4.85 -44.98 -2.38
N ALA A 80 -5.02 -45.64 -1.25
CA ALA A 80 -5.11 -47.12 -1.19
C ALA A 80 -6.36 -47.65 -1.89
N SER A 81 -7.40 -46.86 -2.09
CA SER A 81 -8.61 -47.24 -2.81
C SER A 81 -8.49 -47.17 -4.33
N LEU A 82 -7.41 -46.60 -4.86
CA LEU A 82 -7.15 -46.52 -6.30
C LEU A 82 -6.93 -47.92 -6.89
N GLY A 83 -7.67 -48.23 -7.97
CA GLY A 83 -7.56 -49.47 -8.68
C GLY A 83 -6.45 -49.49 -9.73
N ALA A 84 -6.24 -50.62 -10.37
CA ALA A 84 -5.17 -50.81 -11.37
C ALA A 84 -5.31 -49.89 -12.59
N ARG A 85 -6.51 -49.45 -12.92
CA ARG A 85 -6.81 -48.55 -14.04
C ARG A 85 -6.69 -47.07 -13.68
N ASP A 86 -6.68 -46.73 -12.39
CA ASP A 86 -6.59 -45.38 -11.92
C ASP A 86 -5.15 -44.84 -12.02
N ILE A 87 -5.00 -43.54 -12.20
CA ILE A 87 -3.69 -42.89 -12.33
C ILE A 87 -3.46 -42.00 -11.11
N PHE A 88 -2.35 -42.22 -10.43
CA PHE A 88 -1.91 -41.41 -9.30
C PHE A 88 -0.72 -40.54 -9.72
N ILE A 89 -0.81 -39.25 -9.48
CA ILE A 89 0.23 -38.25 -9.79
C ILE A 89 0.53 -37.48 -8.51
N ARG A 90 1.80 -37.37 -8.14
CA ARG A 90 2.25 -36.54 -7.01
C ARG A 90 3.41 -35.67 -7.47
N PRO A 91 3.18 -34.38 -7.73
CA PRO A 91 4.25 -33.43 -8.01
C PRO A 91 5.18 -33.26 -6.81
N ASP A 92 6.47 -33.13 -7.06
CA ASP A 92 7.45 -32.72 -6.04
C ASP A 92 7.47 -31.19 -5.95
N LEU A 93 6.79 -30.64 -4.96
CA LEU A 93 6.64 -29.19 -4.75
C LEU A 93 7.76 -28.59 -3.89
N GLY A 94 8.71 -29.41 -3.41
CA GLY A 94 9.82 -28.98 -2.57
C GLY A 94 9.33 -28.24 -1.31
N ASP A 95 9.72 -26.98 -1.18
CA ASP A 95 9.37 -26.09 -0.06
C ASP A 95 8.13 -25.21 -0.31
N ILE A 96 7.42 -25.42 -1.42
CA ILE A 96 6.17 -24.71 -1.72
C ILE A 96 5.04 -25.33 -0.90
N THR A 97 4.43 -24.53 -0.03
CA THR A 97 3.33 -24.94 0.86
C THR A 97 2.02 -24.22 0.50
N THR A 98 0.93 -24.58 1.18
CA THR A 98 -0.38 -23.95 1.04
C THR A 98 -0.35 -22.42 1.26
N GLY A 99 0.58 -21.92 2.08
CA GLY A 99 0.77 -20.49 2.35
C GLY A 99 1.65 -19.75 1.32
N SER A 100 2.22 -20.43 0.34
CA SER A 100 3.18 -19.85 -0.62
C SER A 100 2.50 -19.17 -1.82
N PHE A 101 1.46 -18.34 -1.60
CA PHE A 101 0.66 -17.73 -2.67
C PHE A 101 1.51 -16.95 -3.70
N GLY A 102 2.49 -16.17 -3.25
CA GLY A 102 3.38 -15.41 -4.13
C GLY A 102 4.31 -16.27 -5.01
N ARG A 103 4.43 -17.57 -4.70
CA ARG A 103 5.26 -18.55 -5.40
C ARG A 103 4.45 -19.60 -6.16
N ALA A 104 3.12 -19.45 -6.24
CA ALA A 104 2.23 -20.45 -6.85
C ALA A 104 2.62 -20.80 -8.31
N VAL A 105 3.15 -19.84 -9.06
CA VAL A 105 3.63 -20.04 -10.44
C VAL A 105 4.81 -21.01 -10.50
N GLU A 106 5.64 -21.11 -9.45
CA GLU A 106 6.78 -22.02 -9.38
C GLU A 106 6.34 -23.50 -9.27
N ALA A 107 5.09 -23.77 -8.84
CA ALA A 107 4.54 -25.12 -8.77
C ALA A 107 4.17 -25.70 -10.14
N ILE A 108 3.94 -24.85 -11.17
CA ILE A 108 3.52 -25.29 -12.51
C ILE A 108 4.55 -26.23 -13.15
N PRO A 109 5.86 -25.94 -13.20
CA PRO A 109 6.85 -26.85 -13.76
C PRO A 109 6.90 -28.21 -13.05
N ALA A 110 6.73 -28.24 -11.72
CA ALA A 110 6.68 -29.49 -10.95
C ALA A 110 5.47 -30.36 -11.34
N GLY A 111 4.30 -29.71 -11.53
CA GLY A 111 3.11 -30.38 -12.01
C GLY A 111 3.25 -30.95 -13.43
N VAL A 112 3.83 -30.16 -14.34
CA VAL A 112 4.12 -30.60 -15.72
C VAL A 112 5.04 -31.84 -15.72
N LYS A 113 6.15 -31.78 -14.97
CA LYS A 113 7.09 -32.90 -14.85
C LYS A 113 6.43 -34.17 -14.35
N ALA A 114 5.62 -34.08 -13.28
CA ALA A 114 4.92 -35.22 -12.72
C ALA A 114 3.88 -35.82 -13.70
N ALA A 115 3.21 -34.98 -14.48
CA ALA A 115 2.31 -35.43 -15.54
C ALA A 115 3.06 -36.09 -16.70
N GLU A 116 4.23 -35.60 -17.11
CA GLU A 116 5.09 -36.22 -18.12
C GLU A 116 5.60 -37.59 -17.65
N GLU A 117 5.96 -37.76 -16.40
CA GLU A 117 6.32 -39.06 -15.81
C GLU A 117 5.17 -40.08 -15.88
N ALA A 118 3.91 -39.60 -15.80
CA ALA A 118 2.71 -40.42 -15.94
C ALA A 118 2.21 -40.55 -17.40
N ALA A 119 2.90 -39.94 -18.38
CA ALA A 119 2.43 -39.84 -19.76
C ALA A 119 2.10 -41.18 -20.42
N GLY A 120 2.84 -42.26 -20.11
CA GLY A 120 2.55 -43.61 -20.62
C GLY A 120 1.14 -44.08 -20.28
N ARG A 121 0.73 -43.93 -19.01
CA ARG A 121 -0.61 -44.31 -18.52
C ARG A 121 -1.69 -43.32 -18.98
N LEU A 122 -1.37 -42.04 -19.01
CA LEU A 122 -2.29 -41.02 -19.49
C LEU A 122 -2.60 -41.20 -20.98
N SER A 123 -1.63 -41.64 -21.78
CA SER A 123 -1.82 -41.87 -23.23
C SER A 123 -2.82 -43.01 -23.54
N GLU A 124 -2.99 -43.97 -22.63
CA GLU A 124 -4.00 -45.05 -22.76
C GLU A 124 -5.43 -44.51 -22.71
N LEU A 125 -5.61 -43.30 -22.11
CA LEU A 125 -6.89 -42.61 -22.00
C LEU A 125 -7.11 -41.56 -23.11
N SER A 126 -6.15 -41.43 -24.04
CA SER A 126 -6.22 -40.42 -25.08
C SER A 126 -7.29 -40.77 -26.13
N LEU A 127 -8.01 -39.75 -26.58
CA LEU A 127 -8.94 -39.87 -27.70
C LEU A 127 -8.17 -39.83 -29.03
N PRO A 128 -8.72 -40.46 -30.09
CA PRO A 128 -8.25 -40.19 -31.46
C PRO A 128 -8.24 -38.68 -31.75
N ARG A 129 -7.29 -38.25 -32.57
CA ARG A 129 -7.08 -36.83 -32.86
C ARG A 129 -8.33 -36.11 -33.34
N ASP A 130 -9.08 -36.74 -34.23
CA ASP A 130 -10.29 -36.15 -34.80
C ASP A 130 -11.38 -35.99 -33.73
N GLU A 131 -11.62 -37.05 -32.94
CA GLU A 131 -12.60 -37.03 -31.86
C GLU A 131 -12.24 -36.02 -30.77
N TYR A 132 -10.94 -35.86 -30.46
CA TYR A 132 -10.45 -34.85 -29.54
C TYR A 132 -10.65 -33.42 -30.09
N ALA A 133 -10.38 -33.22 -31.39
CA ALA A 133 -10.59 -31.95 -32.07
C ALA A 133 -12.06 -31.51 -32.06
N ASP A 134 -12.99 -32.46 -32.35
CA ASP A 134 -14.43 -32.21 -32.32
C ASP A 134 -14.91 -31.87 -30.89
N ARG A 135 -14.42 -32.60 -29.88
CA ARG A 135 -14.71 -32.29 -28.48
C ARG A 135 -14.19 -30.93 -28.05
N LEU A 136 -12.99 -30.56 -28.50
CA LEU A 136 -12.39 -29.26 -28.22
C LEU A 136 -13.15 -28.12 -28.91
N ALA A 137 -13.59 -28.34 -30.17
CA ALA A 137 -14.41 -27.40 -30.91
C ALA A 137 -15.77 -27.19 -30.19
N GLY A 138 -16.41 -28.28 -29.71
CA GLY A 138 -17.64 -28.21 -28.94
C GLY A 138 -17.49 -27.48 -27.58
N ARG A 139 -16.31 -27.55 -26.95
CA ARG A 139 -16.01 -26.75 -25.75
C ARG A 139 -15.80 -25.28 -26.07
N ARG A 140 -15.12 -24.98 -27.19
CA ARG A 140 -14.89 -23.59 -27.66
C ARG A 140 -16.17 -22.91 -28.14
N ALA A 141 -17.09 -23.67 -28.76
CA ALA A 141 -18.37 -23.14 -29.21
C ALA A 141 -19.31 -22.72 -28.05
N ARG A 142 -19.09 -23.23 -26.83
CA ARG A 142 -19.78 -22.77 -25.62
C ARG A 142 -19.19 -21.50 -25.00
N GLY A 143 -18.22 -20.88 -25.63
CA GLY A 143 -17.38 -19.84 -25.06
C GLY A 143 -17.55 -18.46 -25.68
N GLU A 144 -18.63 -18.15 -26.40
CA GLU A 144 -18.94 -16.75 -26.66
C GLU A 144 -19.41 -16.10 -25.37
N LEU A 145 -18.65 -15.07 -24.93
CA LEU A 145 -19.02 -14.31 -23.75
C LEU A 145 -20.39 -13.66 -23.97
N PRO A 146 -21.30 -13.74 -23.01
CA PRO A 146 -22.67 -13.27 -23.17
C PRO A 146 -22.72 -11.74 -23.32
N VAL A 147 -23.79 -11.26 -23.95
CA VAL A 147 -24.18 -9.85 -23.89
C VAL A 147 -24.91 -9.66 -22.55
N ILE A 148 -24.54 -8.66 -21.79
CA ILE A 148 -25.17 -8.37 -20.49
C ILE A 148 -26.31 -7.39 -20.69
N ASP A 149 -27.53 -7.83 -20.53
CA ASP A 149 -28.72 -6.98 -20.69
C ASP A 149 -28.94 -6.09 -19.46
N ARG A 150 -28.62 -6.59 -18.25
CA ARG A 150 -28.78 -5.83 -17.00
C ARG A 150 -27.68 -6.17 -15.98
N VAL A 151 -27.40 -5.19 -15.11
CA VAL A 151 -26.53 -5.36 -13.94
C VAL A 151 -27.36 -5.18 -12.67
N LEU A 152 -27.46 -6.23 -11.86
CA LEU A 152 -28.10 -6.21 -10.55
C LEU A 152 -27.05 -6.27 -9.45
N VAL A 153 -27.11 -5.34 -8.51
CA VAL A 153 -26.24 -5.28 -7.34
C VAL A 153 -27.05 -5.65 -6.11
N SER A 154 -26.59 -6.67 -5.39
CA SER A 154 -27.04 -7.01 -4.04
C SER A 154 -26.02 -6.44 -3.07
N ASN A 155 -26.44 -5.48 -2.26
CA ASN A 155 -25.57 -4.67 -1.42
C ASN A 155 -26.19 -4.47 -0.05
N ASP A 156 -25.51 -4.90 0.99
CA ASP A 156 -25.94 -4.75 2.39
C ASP A 156 -25.20 -3.59 3.11
N SER A 157 -24.32 -2.87 2.41
CA SER A 157 -23.57 -1.75 2.97
C SER A 157 -24.32 -0.42 2.90
N ARG A 158 -23.75 0.61 3.52
CA ARG A 158 -24.27 2.00 3.46
C ARG A 158 -24.02 2.68 2.10
N LEU A 159 -23.09 2.15 1.31
CA LEU A 159 -22.75 2.70 -0.01
C LEU A 159 -23.92 2.53 -0.99
N SER A 160 -24.13 3.48 -1.90
CA SER A 160 -25.18 3.32 -2.90
C SER A 160 -24.80 2.32 -3.99
N ASP A 161 -25.81 1.61 -4.52
CA ASP A 161 -25.63 0.68 -5.64
C ASP A 161 -25.10 1.39 -6.89
N GLU A 162 -25.42 2.69 -7.06
CA GLU A 162 -24.92 3.49 -8.16
C GLU A 162 -23.39 3.66 -8.11
N VAL A 163 -22.80 3.76 -6.91
CA VAL A 163 -21.33 3.82 -6.77
C VAL A 163 -20.70 2.50 -7.20
N ILE A 164 -21.28 1.38 -6.76
CA ILE A 164 -20.78 0.06 -7.13
C ILE A 164 -20.92 -0.17 -8.65
N LYS A 165 -22.09 0.11 -9.23
CA LYS A 165 -22.31 0.01 -10.68
C LYS A 165 -21.38 0.90 -11.49
N ALA A 166 -21.18 2.15 -11.04
CA ALA A 166 -20.30 3.10 -11.72
C ALA A 166 -18.82 2.68 -11.70
N ARG A 167 -18.40 1.97 -10.64
CA ARG A 167 -17.06 1.38 -10.51
C ARG A 167 -16.89 0.12 -11.34
N LEU A 168 -17.91 -0.75 -11.39
CA LEU A 168 -17.91 -1.94 -12.23
C LEU A 168 -17.80 -1.59 -13.72
N ALA A 169 -18.32 -0.43 -14.11
CA ALA A 169 -18.28 0.11 -15.47
C ALA A 169 -18.68 -0.90 -16.57
N VAL A 170 -19.64 -1.79 -16.26
CA VAL A 170 -20.22 -2.73 -17.21
C VAL A 170 -21.32 -2.00 -17.98
N GLU A 171 -21.21 -2.00 -19.30
CA GLU A 171 -22.21 -1.39 -20.19
C GLU A 171 -23.30 -2.42 -20.48
N GLU A 172 -24.56 -2.09 -20.14
CA GLU A 172 -25.72 -2.89 -20.48
C GLU A 172 -25.92 -2.89 -22.02
N GLY A 173 -26.20 -4.04 -22.58
CA GLY A 173 -26.26 -4.27 -24.04
C GLY A 173 -24.90 -4.59 -24.68
N ALA A 174 -23.80 -4.57 -23.90
CA ALA A 174 -22.47 -4.91 -24.40
C ALA A 174 -22.08 -6.36 -24.06
N ARG A 175 -21.17 -6.92 -24.84
CA ARG A 175 -20.56 -8.22 -24.55
C ARG A 175 -19.68 -8.13 -23.30
N LEU A 176 -19.80 -9.10 -22.40
CA LEU A 176 -18.99 -9.16 -21.19
C LEU A 176 -17.49 -9.24 -21.50
N ASP A 177 -16.73 -8.30 -20.98
CA ASP A 177 -15.27 -8.36 -20.92
C ASP A 177 -14.86 -8.79 -19.51
N VAL A 178 -14.49 -10.07 -19.38
CA VAL A 178 -14.15 -10.66 -18.07
C VAL A 178 -12.91 -10.02 -17.47
N GLY A 179 -11.87 -9.75 -18.29
CA GLY A 179 -10.64 -9.14 -17.77
C GLY A 179 -10.90 -7.75 -17.21
N ARG A 180 -11.65 -6.92 -17.93
CA ARG A 180 -12.05 -5.60 -17.46
C ARG A 180 -12.97 -5.65 -16.24
N LEU A 181 -13.88 -6.64 -16.18
CA LEU A 181 -14.72 -6.84 -15.02
C LEU A 181 -13.90 -7.21 -13.79
N GLU A 182 -12.92 -8.11 -13.92
CA GLU A 182 -12.04 -8.50 -12.81
C GLU A 182 -11.23 -7.31 -12.29
N GLU A 183 -10.62 -6.51 -13.17
CA GLU A 183 -9.92 -5.28 -12.79
C GLU A 183 -10.84 -4.29 -12.05
N ASN A 184 -12.07 -4.14 -12.51
CA ASN A 184 -13.05 -3.23 -11.90
C ASN A 184 -13.59 -3.77 -10.57
N LEU A 185 -13.72 -5.09 -10.41
CA LEU A 185 -14.05 -5.73 -9.13
C LEU A 185 -12.96 -5.50 -8.09
N GLU A 186 -11.68 -5.56 -8.49
CA GLU A 186 -10.56 -5.20 -7.61
C GLU A 186 -10.68 -3.75 -7.14
N GLN A 187 -11.11 -2.81 -7.99
CA GLN A 187 -11.35 -1.42 -7.60
C GLN A 187 -12.52 -1.28 -6.62
N VAL A 188 -13.59 -2.08 -6.75
CA VAL A 188 -14.69 -2.12 -5.77
C VAL A 188 -14.19 -2.67 -4.44
N TYR A 189 -13.45 -3.77 -4.47
CA TYR A 189 -12.86 -4.38 -3.27
C TYR A 189 -11.84 -3.44 -2.60
N GLY A 190 -11.09 -2.68 -3.39
CA GLY A 190 -10.12 -1.67 -2.95
C GLY A 190 -10.74 -0.47 -2.21
N LEU A 191 -12.07 -0.33 -2.17
CA LEU A 191 -12.74 0.61 -1.26
C LEU A 191 -12.60 0.23 0.22
N GLU A 192 -12.10 -0.99 0.49
CA GLU A 192 -11.87 -1.55 1.84
C GLU A 192 -13.12 -1.66 2.72
N LEU A 193 -14.30 -1.53 2.14
CA LEU A 193 -15.60 -1.65 2.81
C LEU A 193 -16.11 -3.09 2.87
N PHE A 194 -15.70 -3.92 1.91
CA PHE A 194 -16.28 -5.22 1.67
C PHE A 194 -15.39 -6.36 2.14
N GLU A 195 -15.98 -7.38 2.77
CA GLU A 195 -15.30 -8.65 3.05
C GLU A 195 -15.33 -9.57 1.83
N SER A 196 -16.33 -9.39 0.95
CA SER A 196 -16.42 -10.17 -0.28
C SER A 196 -17.15 -9.41 -1.38
N VAL A 197 -16.68 -9.59 -2.61
CA VAL A 197 -17.32 -9.11 -3.84
C VAL A 197 -17.37 -10.28 -4.81
N TYR A 198 -18.56 -10.69 -5.20
CA TYR A 198 -18.79 -11.82 -6.11
C TYR A 198 -19.61 -11.40 -7.30
N PHE A 199 -19.44 -12.08 -8.40
CA PHE A 199 -20.33 -11.94 -9.53
C PHE A 199 -20.79 -13.30 -10.05
N ASP A 200 -21.96 -13.33 -10.67
CA ASP A 200 -22.54 -14.48 -11.35
C ASP A 200 -23.35 -13.99 -12.55
N VAL A 201 -23.26 -14.70 -13.66
CA VAL A 201 -24.02 -14.39 -14.87
C VAL A 201 -25.13 -15.41 -15.02
N ARG A 202 -26.36 -14.92 -15.06
CA ARG A 202 -27.56 -15.76 -15.17
C ARG A 202 -28.40 -15.41 -16.39
N GLU A 203 -28.87 -16.45 -17.06
CA GLU A 203 -29.92 -16.29 -18.06
C GLU A 203 -31.28 -16.25 -17.34
N GLU A 204 -31.98 -15.14 -17.45
CA GLU A 204 -33.30 -14.91 -16.89
C GLU A 204 -34.33 -14.75 -18.02
N THR A 205 -35.61 -14.70 -17.67
CA THR A 205 -36.70 -14.58 -18.66
C THR A 205 -36.61 -13.31 -19.51
N GLU A 206 -35.96 -12.26 -18.95
CA GLU A 206 -35.84 -10.92 -19.58
C GLU A 206 -34.42 -10.66 -20.14
N GLY A 207 -33.59 -11.69 -20.28
CA GLY A 207 -32.22 -11.59 -20.82
C GLY A 207 -31.14 -12.06 -19.87
N THR A 208 -29.88 -11.80 -20.25
CA THR A 208 -28.71 -12.17 -19.45
C THR A 208 -28.41 -11.10 -18.41
N VAL A 209 -28.37 -11.49 -17.15
CA VAL A 209 -28.16 -10.59 -16.00
C VAL A 209 -26.85 -10.89 -15.32
N LEU A 210 -26.04 -9.84 -15.13
CA LEU A 210 -24.87 -9.87 -14.26
C LEU A 210 -25.31 -9.55 -12.82
N HIS A 211 -25.30 -10.55 -11.96
CA HIS A 211 -25.51 -10.37 -10.53
C HIS A 211 -24.18 -10.08 -9.84
N VAL A 212 -24.12 -9.01 -9.09
CA VAL A 212 -22.96 -8.66 -8.26
C VAL A 212 -23.42 -8.59 -6.80
N ASP A 213 -22.83 -9.45 -5.97
CA ASP A 213 -23.13 -9.54 -4.54
C ASP A 213 -21.94 -8.97 -3.77
N VAL A 214 -22.17 -7.85 -3.07
CA VAL A 214 -21.18 -7.19 -2.21
C VAL A 214 -21.63 -7.30 -0.77
N ARG A 215 -20.72 -7.74 0.12
CA ARG A 215 -20.99 -7.86 1.54
C ARG A 215 -20.07 -6.96 2.33
N GLU A 216 -20.66 -6.12 3.17
CA GLU A 216 -19.90 -5.27 4.09
C GLU A 216 -19.09 -6.14 5.06
N ARG A 217 -17.93 -5.66 5.49
CA ARG A 217 -17.10 -6.32 6.51
C ARG A 217 -17.92 -6.54 7.78
N SER A 218 -17.92 -7.75 8.30
CA SER A 218 -18.71 -8.13 9.48
C SER A 218 -18.35 -7.34 10.75
N TRP A 219 -17.12 -6.78 10.82
CA TRP A 219 -16.67 -5.88 11.89
C TRP A 219 -16.92 -4.39 11.59
N GLY A 220 -17.62 -4.08 10.49
CA GLY A 220 -17.94 -2.72 10.07
C GLY A 220 -16.88 -2.06 9.20
N ALA A 221 -17.23 -0.87 8.72
CA ALA A 221 -16.40 -0.07 7.82
C ALA A 221 -15.44 0.87 8.57
N ASP A 222 -15.59 0.98 9.87
CA ASP A 222 -14.83 1.90 10.70
C ASP A 222 -13.65 1.18 11.35
N TYR A 223 -12.53 1.87 11.52
CA TYR A 223 -11.36 1.29 12.18
C TYR A 223 -10.54 2.29 12.98
N VAL A 224 -9.81 1.76 13.95
CA VAL A 224 -8.88 2.51 14.76
C VAL A 224 -7.47 2.19 14.31
N GLN A 225 -6.68 3.22 14.04
CA GLN A 225 -5.28 3.12 13.71
C GLN A 225 -4.45 3.54 14.92
N MET A 226 -3.47 2.74 15.28
CA MET A 226 -2.46 3.07 16.27
C MET A 226 -1.12 3.20 15.59
N GLY A 227 -0.37 4.22 15.95
CA GLY A 227 0.97 4.46 15.43
C GLY A 227 1.96 4.73 16.56
N VAL A 228 3.17 4.27 16.36
CA VAL A 228 4.32 4.62 17.18
C VAL A 228 5.38 5.12 16.23
N SER A 229 5.99 6.26 16.53
CA SER A 229 7.18 6.72 15.84
C SER A 229 8.27 7.03 16.86
N VAL A 230 9.45 6.55 16.55
CA VAL A 230 10.67 6.87 17.30
C VAL A 230 11.68 7.31 16.27
N PHE A 231 12.24 8.47 16.45
CA PHE A 231 13.35 8.96 15.68
C PHE A 231 14.43 9.38 16.65
N GLU A 232 15.64 8.90 16.46
CA GLU A 232 16.79 9.26 17.26
C GLU A 232 17.95 9.60 16.32
N ASP A 233 18.56 10.71 16.59
CA ASP A 233 19.83 11.16 16.04
C ASP A 233 20.71 11.68 17.19
N PHE A 234 21.84 12.31 16.89
CA PHE A 234 22.73 12.83 17.96
C PHE A 234 22.13 13.98 18.77
N GLU A 235 21.01 14.57 18.35
CA GLU A 235 20.29 15.61 19.11
C GLU A 235 19.36 15.04 20.19
N GLY A 236 19.05 13.76 20.10
CA GLY A 236 18.22 13.05 21.09
C GLY A 236 16.95 12.41 20.51
N PRO A 237 16.29 11.61 21.35
CA PRO A 237 15.13 10.83 20.89
C PRO A 237 13.88 11.71 20.73
N ASN A 238 13.25 11.57 19.58
CA ASN A 238 11.89 12.04 19.32
C ASN A 238 10.96 10.83 19.31
N PHE A 239 10.01 10.82 20.22
CA PHE A 239 9.09 9.70 20.42
C PHE A 239 7.65 10.17 20.38
N ASN A 240 6.81 9.52 19.55
CA ASN A 240 5.40 9.82 19.48
C ASN A 240 4.54 8.55 19.46
N ILE A 241 3.38 8.61 20.11
CA ILE A 241 2.30 7.64 20.01
C ILE A 241 1.09 8.35 19.42
N SER A 242 0.49 7.75 18.42
CA SER A 242 -0.71 8.28 17.77
C SER A 242 -1.86 7.28 17.81
N LEU A 243 -3.07 7.82 17.91
CA LEU A 243 -4.32 7.10 17.79
C LEU A 243 -5.22 7.88 16.84
N ALA A 244 -5.73 7.21 15.82
CA ALA A 244 -6.68 7.79 14.88
C ALA A 244 -7.89 6.87 14.70
N TYR A 245 -9.05 7.47 14.59
CA TYR A 245 -10.29 6.82 14.20
C TYR A 245 -10.64 7.24 12.79
N GLN A 246 -10.99 6.28 11.96
CA GLN A 246 -11.47 6.52 10.60
C GLN A 246 -12.83 5.85 10.43
N ALA A 247 -13.84 6.67 10.11
CA ALA A 247 -15.15 6.22 9.69
C ALA A 247 -15.25 6.33 8.16
N THR A 248 -15.58 5.24 7.52
CA THR A 248 -15.75 5.17 6.05
C THR A 248 -17.21 4.93 5.70
N ALA A 249 -17.60 5.22 4.46
CA ALA A 249 -18.98 5.11 4.01
C ALA A 249 -20.01 5.76 4.95
N ILE A 250 -19.69 6.96 5.50
CA ILE A 250 -20.58 7.72 6.38
C ILE A 250 -21.92 8.04 5.67
N ASN A 251 -21.85 8.14 4.35
CA ASN A 251 -23.00 8.39 3.49
C ASN A 251 -22.93 7.57 2.20
N ARG A 252 -24.00 7.66 1.40
CA ARG A 252 -24.19 6.87 0.17
C ARG A 252 -23.14 7.08 -0.92
N LEU A 253 -22.35 8.16 -0.86
CA LEU A 253 -21.26 8.48 -1.79
C LEU A 253 -19.87 8.22 -1.21
N ASN A 254 -19.73 7.37 -0.16
CA ASN A 254 -18.46 7.08 0.48
C ASN A 254 -17.80 8.30 1.12
N GLY A 255 -18.56 9.13 1.85
CA GLY A 255 -17.96 10.16 2.70
C GLY A 255 -17.11 9.53 3.79
N GLU A 256 -15.96 10.13 4.11
CA GLU A 256 -15.01 9.62 5.09
C GLU A 256 -14.67 10.68 6.13
N PHE A 257 -14.67 10.29 7.39
CA PHE A 257 -14.16 11.11 8.49
C PHE A 257 -12.92 10.45 9.06
N ARG A 258 -11.90 11.24 9.32
CA ARG A 258 -10.71 10.81 10.05
C ARG A 258 -10.38 11.83 11.12
N GLY A 259 -10.17 11.37 12.35
CA GLY A 259 -9.75 12.22 13.46
C GLY A 259 -8.79 11.48 14.36
N GLY A 260 -7.83 12.19 14.94
CA GLY A 260 -6.85 11.55 15.79
C GLY A 260 -6.06 12.51 16.65
N ALA A 261 -5.30 11.91 17.57
CA ALA A 261 -4.41 12.59 18.46
C ALA A 261 -3.04 11.91 18.48
N GLN A 262 -2.01 12.69 18.65
CA GLN A 262 -0.63 12.26 18.87
C GLN A 262 -0.12 12.88 20.16
N GLY A 263 0.54 12.09 20.96
CA GLY A 263 1.25 12.53 22.18
C GLY A 263 2.71 12.13 22.11
N GLY A 264 3.57 12.87 22.78
CA GLY A 264 5.01 12.67 22.78
C GLY A 264 5.77 13.94 22.53
N SER A 265 6.87 13.86 21.79
CA SER A 265 7.74 15.02 21.46
C SER A 265 7.05 16.02 20.53
N GLU A 266 6.10 15.55 19.71
CA GLU A 266 5.31 16.38 18.80
C GLU A 266 3.82 16.15 19.00
N PRO A 267 3.21 16.71 20.07
CA PRO A 267 1.78 16.55 20.29
C PRO A 267 0.96 17.19 19.17
N ALA A 268 -0.05 16.47 18.70
CA ALA A 268 -0.91 16.91 17.62
C ALA A 268 -2.35 16.43 17.77
N LEU A 269 -3.27 17.24 17.25
CA LEU A 269 -4.68 16.87 17.03
C LEU A 269 -5.01 17.15 15.57
N PHE A 270 -5.80 16.28 14.96
CA PHE A 270 -6.28 16.52 13.60
C PHE A 270 -7.67 15.93 13.39
N ALA A 271 -8.40 16.53 12.46
CA ALA A 271 -9.65 15.99 11.96
C ALA A 271 -9.79 16.34 10.48
N SER A 272 -10.28 15.42 9.67
CA SER A 272 -10.61 15.65 8.27
C SER A 272 -11.93 15.01 7.88
N PHE A 273 -12.61 15.62 6.92
CA PHE A 273 -13.79 15.07 6.29
C PHE A 273 -13.62 15.15 4.77
N TYR A 274 -13.58 13.99 4.14
CA TYR A 274 -13.48 13.82 2.69
C TYR A 274 -14.84 13.42 2.14
N GLN A 275 -15.32 14.13 1.12
CA GLN A 275 -16.63 13.92 0.51
C GLN A 275 -16.53 13.79 -1.01
N PRO A 276 -16.68 12.58 -1.56
CA PRO A 276 -16.92 12.41 -2.99
C PRO A 276 -18.23 13.06 -3.41
N LEU A 277 -18.27 13.62 -4.61
CA LEU A 277 -19.40 14.40 -5.12
C LEU A 277 -20.20 13.67 -6.21
N ASP A 278 -19.67 12.59 -6.77
CA ASP A 278 -20.32 11.79 -7.81
C ASP A 278 -20.19 10.29 -7.56
N ALA A 279 -21.07 9.49 -8.16
CA ALA A 279 -21.07 8.03 -7.98
C ALA A 279 -19.80 7.33 -8.54
N ARG A 280 -19.08 7.97 -9.46
CA ARG A 280 -17.79 7.46 -9.95
C ARG A 280 -16.63 7.82 -9.02
N LEU A 281 -16.88 8.54 -7.92
CA LEU A 281 -15.91 9.02 -6.94
C LEU A 281 -14.74 9.80 -7.60
N ARG A 282 -15.06 10.57 -8.65
CA ARG A 282 -14.05 11.33 -9.40
C ARG A 282 -13.78 12.71 -8.83
N TYR A 283 -14.83 13.39 -8.37
CA TYR A 283 -14.73 14.72 -7.80
C TYR A 283 -14.95 14.67 -6.31
N PHE A 284 -14.20 15.45 -5.58
CA PHE A 284 -14.29 15.48 -4.13
C PHE A 284 -14.08 16.89 -3.57
N VAL A 285 -14.53 17.06 -2.34
CA VAL A 285 -14.15 18.16 -1.46
C VAL A 285 -13.60 17.55 -0.17
N GLU A 286 -12.65 18.26 0.44
CA GLU A 286 -12.08 17.85 1.73
C GLU A 286 -11.89 19.08 2.61
N ILE A 287 -12.31 18.98 3.86
CA ILE A 287 -12.02 19.94 4.92
C ILE A 287 -11.14 19.24 5.95
N GLU A 288 -10.09 19.91 6.39
CA GLU A 288 -9.13 19.42 7.37
C GLU A 288 -8.84 20.52 8.39
N GLY A 289 -8.68 20.14 9.65
CA GLY A 289 -8.21 21.00 10.73
C GLY A 289 -7.14 20.29 11.54
N SER A 290 -6.12 21.04 11.98
CA SER A 290 -5.05 20.51 12.80
C SER A 290 -4.54 21.52 13.82
N ALA A 291 -4.03 20.97 14.94
CA ALA A 291 -3.25 21.68 15.94
C ALA A 291 -2.01 20.86 16.24
N VAL A 292 -0.84 21.44 16.11
CA VAL A 292 0.46 20.75 16.22
C VAL A 292 1.41 21.59 17.04
N GLU A 293 2.16 20.93 17.91
CA GLU A 293 3.30 21.52 18.59
C GLU A 293 4.54 20.70 18.26
N ARG A 294 5.65 21.38 17.93
CA ARG A 294 6.94 20.74 17.66
C ARG A 294 8.08 21.66 18.07
N VAL A 295 9.27 21.09 18.20
CA VAL A 295 10.51 21.82 18.40
C VAL A 295 11.34 21.74 17.13
N ASP A 296 11.73 22.90 16.61
CA ASP A 296 12.66 23.02 15.47
C ASP A 296 13.99 23.58 15.99
N ASN A 297 15.09 22.93 15.66
CA ASN A 297 16.43 23.38 15.99
C ASN A 297 16.95 24.30 14.89
N ILE A 298 17.65 25.37 15.29
CA ILE A 298 18.38 26.28 14.39
C ILE A 298 19.87 26.02 14.55
N PHE A 299 20.53 25.86 13.42
CA PHE A 299 21.95 25.52 13.36
C PHE A 299 22.76 26.64 12.69
N ASP A 300 24.06 26.75 13.03
CA ASP A 300 25.03 27.56 12.31
C ASP A 300 25.53 26.82 11.04
N GLU A 301 26.44 27.50 10.29
CA GLU A 301 27.03 26.93 9.07
C GLU A 301 27.90 25.68 9.35
N ASP A 302 28.39 25.52 10.57
CA ASP A 302 29.19 24.37 11.02
C ASP A 302 28.35 23.22 11.56
N GLY A 303 27.01 23.40 11.67
CA GLY A 303 26.07 22.41 12.18
C GLY A 303 25.95 22.40 13.70
N ASN A 304 26.43 23.43 14.41
CA ASN A 304 26.20 23.55 15.84
C ASN A 304 24.82 24.14 16.11
N LYS A 305 24.12 23.59 17.09
CA LYS A 305 22.80 24.08 17.49
C LYS A 305 22.91 25.45 18.18
N LEU A 306 22.29 26.45 17.58
CA LEU A 306 22.23 27.82 18.10
C LEU A 306 21.02 28.04 19.00
N SER A 307 19.85 27.50 18.61
CA SER A 307 18.61 27.69 19.37
C SER A 307 17.61 26.57 19.14
N GLU A 308 16.68 26.45 20.08
CA GLU A 308 15.50 25.60 19.99
C GLU A 308 14.25 26.47 19.93
N LEU A 309 13.45 26.30 18.91
CA LEU A 309 12.21 27.02 18.68
C LEU A 309 11.01 26.10 18.89
N GLN A 310 10.17 26.41 19.86
CA GLN A 310 8.86 25.75 19.99
C GLN A 310 7.88 26.40 19.02
N LEU A 311 7.37 25.61 18.07
CA LEU A 311 6.37 26.02 17.11
C LEU A 311 5.01 25.41 17.48
N ARG A 312 4.02 26.27 17.64
CA ARG A 312 2.61 25.88 17.78
C ARG A 312 1.85 26.32 16.54
N CYS A 313 1.33 25.37 15.82
CA CYS A 313 0.56 25.59 14.59
C CYS A 313 -0.90 25.19 14.81
N PHE A 314 -1.81 26.09 14.48
CA PHE A 314 -3.25 25.81 14.48
C PHE A 314 -3.84 26.29 13.16
N GLY A 315 -4.55 25.44 12.44
CA GLY A 315 -5.10 25.82 11.16
C GLY A 315 -6.04 24.82 10.53
N GLY A 316 -6.46 25.17 9.32
CA GLY A 316 -7.32 24.32 8.52
C GLY A 316 -7.08 24.49 7.03
N ARG A 317 -7.54 23.50 6.30
CA ARG A 317 -7.47 23.42 4.84
C ARG A 317 -8.86 23.11 4.29
N LEU A 318 -9.22 23.79 3.23
CA LEU A 318 -10.36 23.44 2.39
C LEU A 318 -9.85 23.16 0.99
N SER A 319 -10.16 22.01 0.45
CA SER A 319 -9.72 21.63 -0.90
C SER A 319 -10.82 20.95 -1.69
N ALA A 320 -10.73 21.07 -3.01
CA ALA A 320 -11.54 20.33 -3.96
C ALA A 320 -10.62 19.76 -5.04
N GLY A 321 -11.00 18.60 -5.59
CA GLY A 321 -10.14 17.94 -6.54
C GLY A 321 -10.86 16.93 -7.42
N ARG A 322 -10.05 16.31 -8.28
CA ARG A 322 -10.49 15.24 -9.16
C ARG A 322 -9.50 14.09 -9.10
N GLU A 323 -10.01 12.90 -8.81
CA GLU A 323 -9.30 11.65 -8.97
C GLU A 323 -9.12 11.30 -10.45
N LEU A 324 -7.92 10.88 -10.82
CA LEU A 324 -7.54 10.49 -12.17
C LEU A 324 -7.43 8.96 -12.27
N GLY A 325 -8.49 8.26 -11.89
CA GLY A 325 -8.48 6.81 -11.75
C GLY A 325 -7.70 6.37 -10.51
N ALA A 326 -6.94 5.27 -10.63
CA ALA A 326 -6.16 4.73 -9.51
C ALA A 326 -4.74 5.32 -9.42
N TRP A 327 -4.32 6.15 -10.39
CA TRP A 327 -2.93 6.55 -10.55
C TRP A 327 -2.60 7.96 -10.08
N GLY A 328 -3.61 8.82 -9.81
CA GLY A 328 -3.29 10.18 -9.38
C GLY A 328 -4.48 11.08 -9.11
N GLU A 329 -4.20 12.35 -8.75
CA GLU A 329 -5.20 13.39 -8.47
C GLU A 329 -4.74 14.77 -8.91
N ILE A 330 -5.70 15.65 -9.18
CA ILE A 330 -5.52 17.12 -9.23
C ILE A 330 -6.34 17.72 -8.11
N ARG A 331 -5.71 18.59 -7.31
CA ARG A 331 -6.32 19.21 -6.13
C ARG A 331 -6.00 20.69 -6.09
N ALA A 332 -6.98 21.51 -5.80
CA ALA A 332 -6.80 22.92 -5.48
C ALA A 332 -7.42 23.23 -4.13
N GLY A 333 -6.87 24.18 -3.40
CA GLY A 333 -7.39 24.48 -2.07
C GLY A 333 -6.83 25.75 -1.46
N LEU A 334 -7.34 26.04 -0.28
CA LEU A 334 -6.98 27.17 0.56
C LEU A 334 -6.51 26.64 1.92
N ILE A 335 -5.49 27.28 2.47
CA ILE A 335 -4.95 27.01 3.81
C ILE A 335 -5.06 28.29 4.62
N ARG A 336 -5.53 28.18 5.86
CA ARG A 336 -5.44 29.24 6.85
C ARG A 336 -4.83 28.66 8.12
N GLU A 337 -3.70 29.22 8.56
CA GLU A 337 -2.93 28.72 9.66
C GLU A 337 -2.33 29.86 10.49
N ARG A 338 -2.38 29.72 11.79
CA ARG A 338 -1.68 30.58 12.74
C ARG A 338 -0.54 29.80 13.37
N ARG A 339 0.64 30.41 13.43
CA ARG A 339 1.86 29.85 14.00
C ARG A 339 2.36 30.79 15.09
N ASN A 340 2.63 30.23 16.27
CA ASN A 340 3.29 30.90 17.36
C ASN A 340 4.67 30.25 17.53
N ILE A 341 5.72 31.04 17.55
CA ILE A 341 7.12 30.63 17.72
C ILE A 341 7.61 31.18 19.04
N LYS A 342 8.16 30.32 19.90
CA LYS A 342 8.80 30.67 21.17
C LYS A 342 10.20 30.11 21.20
N VAL A 343 11.16 30.93 21.64
CA VAL A 343 12.54 30.48 21.87
C VAL A 343 12.58 29.72 23.20
N GLN A 344 12.91 28.44 23.16
CA GLN A 344 13.12 27.63 24.37
C GLN A 344 14.56 27.67 24.86
N VAL A 345 15.50 27.55 23.91
CA VAL A 345 16.93 27.61 24.17
C VAL A 345 17.54 28.58 23.16
N GLY A 346 18.39 29.51 23.59
CA GLY A 346 19.03 30.51 22.73
C GLY A 346 19.13 31.84 23.40
N ASP A 347 19.13 32.92 22.62
CA ASP A 347 19.19 34.29 23.15
C ASP A 347 17.83 34.63 23.82
N PRO A 348 17.81 34.87 25.14
CA PRO A 348 16.59 35.19 25.87
C PRO A 348 15.95 36.53 25.47
N ASP A 349 16.68 37.40 24.77
CA ASP A 349 16.18 38.68 24.26
C ASP A 349 15.47 38.54 22.90
N THR A 350 15.46 37.34 22.29
CA THR A 350 14.71 37.07 21.07
C THR A 350 13.20 37.02 21.37
N PRO A 351 12.40 37.95 20.81
CA PRO A 351 10.97 37.99 21.11
C PRO A 351 10.22 36.79 20.53
N ASP A 352 9.16 36.37 21.22
CA ASP A 352 8.15 35.47 20.64
C ASP A 352 7.58 36.09 19.35
N ALA A 353 7.30 35.23 18.37
CA ALA A 353 6.76 35.67 17.09
C ALA A 353 5.47 34.92 16.75
N ASP A 354 4.46 35.68 16.33
CA ASP A 354 3.24 35.15 15.76
C ASP A 354 3.24 35.35 14.25
N PHE A 355 2.83 34.34 13.51
CA PHE A 355 2.71 34.39 12.06
C PHE A 355 1.38 33.84 11.61
N GLU A 356 0.80 34.50 10.61
CA GLU A 356 -0.40 34.04 9.95
C GLU A 356 -0.12 33.65 8.50
N ARG A 357 -0.53 32.45 8.13
CA ARG A 357 -0.42 31.90 6.77
C ARG A 357 -1.80 31.80 6.16
N GLY A 358 -2.01 32.52 5.08
CA GLY A 358 -3.18 32.40 4.19
C GLY A 358 -2.68 32.05 2.79
N GLU A 359 -2.96 30.84 2.32
CA GLU A 359 -2.36 30.31 1.08
C GLU A 359 -3.41 29.72 0.17
N ALA A 360 -3.29 29.94 -1.13
CA ALA A 360 -3.95 29.17 -2.17
C ALA A 360 -2.94 28.22 -2.83
N PHE A 361 -3.35 26.99 -3.12
CA PHE A 361 -2.46 26.01 -3.76
C PHE A 361 -3.17 25.24 -4.88
N LEU A 362 -2.35 24.77 -5.83
CA LEU A 362 -2.71 23.79 -6.85
C LEU A 362 -1.71 22.65 -6.79
N ARG A 363 -2.20 21.41 -6.74
CA ARG A 363 -1.38 20.21 -6.65
C ARG A 363 -1.80 19.20 -7.69
N PHE A 364 -0.81 18.58 -8.32
CA PHE A 364 -0.94 17.40 -9.16
C PHE A 364 -0.11 16.28 -8.56
N THR A 365 -0.71 15.13 -8.35
CA THR A 365 -0.02 13.95 -7.78
C THR A 365 -0.25 12.73 -8.69
N ILE A 366 0.83 12.00 -8.96
CA ILE A 366 0.84 10.64 -9.50
C ILE A 366 1.44 9.75 -8.43
N ASP A 367 0.83 8.59 -8.14
CA ASP A 367 1.37 7.62 -7.19
C ASP A 367 1.05 6.20 -7.65
N GLU A 368 2.04 5.53 -8.20
CA GLU A 368 1.99 4.14 -8.65
C GLU A 368 3.04 3.27 -7.95
N LEU A 369 3.58 3.75 -6.81
CA LEU A 369 4.51 2.96 -6.01
C LEU A 369 3.78 1.77 -5.36
N ASP A 370 4.34 0.58 -5.49
CA ASP A 370 3.77 -0.67 -4.97
C ASP A 370 3.84 -0.81 -3.44
N ASN A 371 4.70 -0.05 -2.79
CA ASN A 371 4.85 -0.05 -1.33
C ASN A 371 5.28 1.33 -0.84
N LEU A 372 4.73 1.73 0.30
CA LEU A 372 4.99 3.04 0.89
C LEU A 372 6.38 3.14 1.52
N ASN A 373 6.85 2.05 2.15
CA ASN A 373 8.05 2.04 3.00
C ASN A 373 9.28 1.58 2.22
N PHE A 374 9.16 0.47 1.49
CA PHE A 374 10.22 -0.13 0.68
C PHE A 374 9.70 -0.39 -0.74
N PRO A 375 9.49 0.66 -1.54
CA PRO A 375 8.95 0.49 -2.88
C PRO A 375 9.88 -0.35 -3.75
N SER A 376 9.32 -1.35 -4.44
CA SER A 376 10.09 -2.23 -5.33
C SER A 376 9.89 -1.93 -6.81
N ARG A 377 8.80 -1.25 -7.13
CA ARG A 377 8.46 -0.82 -8.50
C ARG A 377 7.50 0.36 -8.48
N GLY A 378 7.42 1.06 -9.60
CA GLY A 378 6.49 2.16 -9.83
C GLY A 378 7.11 3.53 -9.71
N GLY A 379 6.29 4.55 -9.81
CA GLY A 379 6.69 5.95 -9.80
C GLY A 379 5.78 6.82 -8.94
N PHE A 380 6.33 7.88 -8.43
CA PHE A 380 5.63 8.93 -7.72
C PHE A 380 6.07 10.29 -8.26
N LEU A 381 5.13 11.20 -8.46
CA LEU A 381 5.38 12.59 -8.81
C LEU A 381 4.36 13.48 -8.11
N ARG A 382 4.82 14.50 -7.42
CA ARG A 382 3.97 15.57 -6.88
C ARG A 382 4.50 16.92 -7.33
N LEU A 383 3.62 17.70 -7.92
CA LEU A 383 3.87 19.08 -8.29
C LEU A 383 2.92 19.96 -7.51
N THR A 384 3.44 20.94 -6.78
CA THR A 384 2.63 21.91 -6.02
C THR A 384 3.05 23.32 -6.42
N ALA A 385 2.07 24.15 -6.75
CA ALA A 385 2.22 25.58 -6.84
C ALA A 385 1.40 26.21 -5.72
N ALA A 386 1.99 27.14 -4.97
CA ALA A 386 1.36 27.76 -3.83
C ALA A 386 1.63 29.28 -3.81
N ALA A 387 0.65 30.04 -3.34
CA ALA A 387 0.77 31.48 -3.18
C ALA A 387 0.21 31.92 -1.82
N GLY A 388 1.04 32.53 -1.01
CA GLY A 388 0.65 33.24 0.20
C GLY A 388 0.00 34.56 -0.19
N LEU A 389 -1.23 34.79 0.26
CA LEU A 389 -2.07 35.92 -0.12
C LEU A 389 -2.51 36.70 1.14
N GLU A 390 -2.29 38.01 1.13
CA GLU A 390 -2.74 38.89 2.21
C GLU A 390 -4.26 38.90 2.35
N GLU A 391 -4.99 38.75 1.24
CA GLU A 391 -6.45 38.63 1.23
C GLU A 391 -6.98 37.39 1.93
N LEU A 392 -6.15 36.34 2.01
CA LEU A 392 -6.41 35.15 2.80
C LEU A 392 -5.83 35.25 4.21
N GLY A 393 -5.22 36.39 4.54
CA GLY A 393 -4.63 36.72 5.83
C GLY A 393 -3.20 36.24 6.01
N SER A 394 -2.43 36.06 4.94
CA SER A 394 -0.99 35.88 5.07
C SER A 394 -0.32 37.19 5.50
N ASP A 395 0.59 37.13 6.46
CA ASP A 395 1.37 38.32 6.89
C ASP A 395 2.29 38.84 5.79
N SER A 396 2.66 37.99 4.85
CA SER A 396 3.52 38.33 3.72
C SER A 396 3.11 37.56 2.48
N PRO A 397 3.06 38.20 1.30
CA PRO A 397 2.82 37.52 0.05
C PRO A 397 4.08 36.77 -0.41
N TYR A 398 3.89 35.58 -0.99
CA TYR A 398 4.96 34.80 -1.61
C TYR A 398 4.40 33.84 -2.64
N GLU A 399 5.23 33.40 -3.58
CA GLU A 399 4.87 32.38 -4.57
C GLU A 399 5.92 31.25 -4.54
N GLN A 400 5.45 30.03 -4.45
CA GLN A 400 6.32 28.86 -4.33
C GLN A 400 5.92 27.75 -5.31
N GLY A 401 6.95 27.03 -5.80
CA GLY A 401 6.80 25.81 -6.57
C GLY A 401 7.58 24.67 -5.92
N VAL A 402 6.96 23.53 -5.75
CA VAL A 402 7.58 22.31 -5.22
C VAL A 402 7.36 21.16 -6.19
N SER A 403 8.41 20.41 -6.47
CA SER A 403 8.42 19.17 -7.26
C SER A 403 9.07 18.07 -6.46
N GLU A 404 8.37 16.99 -6.24
CA GLU A 404 8.86 15.76 -5.61
C GLU A 404 8.65 14.59 -6.54
N GLY A 405 9.65 13.74 -6.68
CA GLY A 405 9.56 12.56 -7.51
C GLY A 405 10.29 11.37 -6.92
N ALA A 406 9.80 10.17 -7.21
CA ALA A 406 10.45 8.92 -6.87
C ALA A 406 10.20 7.88 -7.98
N TYR A 407 11.18 7.04 -8.24
CA TYR A 407 11.03 5.91 -9.15
C TYR A 407 11.78 4.70 -8.61
N ALA A 408 11.06 3.60 -8.43
CA ALA A 408 11.60 2.35 -7.91
C ALA A 408 11.61 1.25 -8.96
N ARG A 409 12.68 0.48 -9.01
CA ARG A 409 12.78 -0.70 -9.85
C ARG A 409 13.69 -1.76 -9.24
N THR A 410 13.20 -3.00 -9.23
CA THR A 410 13.94 -4.17 -8.73
C THR A 410 14.53 -5.00 -9.86
N PHE A 411 15.80 -5.38 -9.72
CA PHE A 411 16.53 -6.25 -10.62
C PHE A 411 17.24 -7.33 -9.81
N SER A 412 16.97 -8.60 -10.09
CA SER A 412 17.63 -9.74 -9.42
C SER A 412 17.61 -9.62 -7.89
N GLY A 413 16.49 -9.18 -7.30
CA GLY A 413 16.32 -9.02 -5.85
C GLY A 413 16.94 -7.77 -5.23
N ASN A 414 17.55 -6.91 -6.05
CA ASN A 414 18.07 -5.62 -5.63
C ASN A 414 17.17 -4.50 -6.16
N THR A 415 16.82 -3.54 -5.33
CA THR A 415 16.00 -2.40 -5.72
C THR A 415 16.85 -1.14 -5.80
N CYS A 416 16.65 -0.38 -6.87
CA CYS A 416 17.14 0.98 -7.01
C CYS A 416 15.95 1.92 -6.90
N LEU A 417 15.99 2.86 -5.95
CA LEU A 417 15.02 3.92 -5.75
C LEU A 417 15.72 5.26 -6.02
N LEU A 418 15.31 5.95 -7.07
CA LEU A 418 15.76 7.30 -7.38
C LEU A 418 14.75 8.29 -6.84
N ARG A 419 15.18 9.33 -6.13
CA ARG A 419 14.33 10.40 -5.61
C ARG A 419 14.88 11.77 -6.03
N GLY A 420 13.95 12.67 -6.34
CA GLY A 420 14.26 14.05 -6.63
C GLY A 420 13.34 14.98 -5.84
N TYR A 421 13.87 16.05 -5.29
CA TYR A 421 13.14 17.12 -4.65
C TYR A 421 13.68 18.45 -5.16
N PHE A 422 12.78 19.32 -5.59
CA PHE A 422 13.11 20.68 -5.99
C PHE A 422 12.03 21.63 -5.48
N ALA A 423 12.45 22.68 -4.79
CA ALA A 423 11.56 23.67 -4.25
C ALA A 423 12.16 25.08 -4.46
N SER A 424 11.31 26.04 -4.78
CA SER A 424 11.78 27.38 -5.11
C SER A 424 10.73 28.43 -4.80
N THR A 425 11.14 29.52 -4.14
CA THR A 425 10.36 30.73 -3.97
C THR A 425 10.66 31.69 -5.11
N ARG A 426 9.61 32.28 -5.70
CA ARG A 426 9.78 33.37 -6.66
C ARG A 426 10.28 34.61 -5.94
N ASN A 427 11.13 35.41 -6.39
CA ASN A 427 11.64 36.65 -5.82
C ASN A 427 12.45 36.52 -4.51
N ASN A 428 12.67 35.32 -3.98
CA ASN A 428 13.41 35.05 -2.72
C ASN A 428 12.83 35.83 -1.51
N ASP A 429 11.50 35.90 -1.42
CA ASP A 429 10.76 36.72 -0.44
C ASP A 429 9.86 35.92 0.50
N SER A 430 10.03 34.60 0.53
CA SER A 430 9.29 33.75 1.46
C SER A 430 9.67 34.08 2.90
N PRO A 431 8.68 34.25 3.79
CA PRO A 431 8.97 34.43 5.20
C PRO A 431 9.61 33.17 5.80
N PHE A 432 10.40 33.33 6.86
CA PHE A 432 11.18 32.24 7.49
C PHE A 432 10.37 30.94 7.68
N GLN A 433 9.13 31.06 8.17
CA GLN A 433 8.24 29.90 8.39
C GLN A 433 7.75 29.21 7.11
N ALA A 434 7.99 29.78 5.95
CA ALA A 434 7.66 29.19 4.64
C ALA A 434 8.91 28.81 3.83
N MET A 435 10.11 28.93 4.41
CA MET A 435 11.38 28.46 3.81
C MET A 435 11.42 26.94 3.72
N PHE A 436 12.22 26.44 2.80
CA PHE A 436 12.44 25.01 2.60
C PHE A 436 13.60 24.50 3.46
N THR A 437 13.49 23.25 3.88
CA THR A 437 14.48 22.63 4.75
C THR A 437 15.01 21.32 4.15
N LEU A 438 16.29 21.04 4.36
CA LEU A 438 16.94 19.76 4.09
C LEU A 438 17.80 19.35 5.28
N GLY A 439 18.15 18.09 5.33
CA GLY A 439 18.95 17.42 6.37
C GLY A 439 18.21 16.20 6.91
N GLY A 440 18.96 15.24 7.43
CA GLY A 440 18.47 14.00 8.00
C GLY A 440 18.56 12.80 7.07
N PHE A 441 18.10 11.66 7.54
CA PHE A 441 18.23 10.36 6.88
C PHE A 441 17.65 10.35 5.47
N THR A 442 18.46 10.00 4.47
CA THR A 442 18.17 9.99 3.02
C THR A 442 17.78 11.36 2.43
N ARG A 443 18.01 12.45 3.18
CA ARG A 443 17.81 13.85 2.75
C ARG A 443 19.02 14.71 3.07
N LEU A 444 20.20 14.32 2.62
CA LEU A 444 21.55 14.72 3.02
C LEU A 444 21.93 14.07 4.37
N SER A 445 22.04 12.75 4.33
CA SER A 445 22.47 11.94 5.47
C SER A 445 23.84 12.39 5.96
N GLY A 446 24.01 12.48 7.29
CA GLY A 446 25.19 13.09 7.92
C GLY A 446 24.89 14.46 8.49
N LEU A 447 23.91 15.18 7.93
CA LEU A 447 23.34 16.38 8.52
C LEU A 447 22.22 16.01 9.51
N GLN A 448 21.96 16.92 10.43
CA GLN A 448 20.83 16.78 11.36
C GLN A 448 19.50 17.03 10.67
N MET A 449 18.39 16.62 11.29
CA MET A 449 17.07 16.83 10.73
C MET A 449 16.77 18.31 10.60
N TYR A 450 16.42 18.75 9.36
CA TYR A 450 16.10 20.14 9.01
C TYR A 450 17.24 21.15 9.26
N GLU A 451 18.50 20.71 9.28
CA GLU A 451 19.67 21.54 9.54
C GLU A 451 19.81 22.72 8.57
N LEU A 452 19.52 22.50 7.29
CA LEU A 452 19.57 23.53 6.27
C LEU A 452 18.18 24.13 6.03
N ASN A 453 18.10 25.46 5.93
CA ASN A 453 16.89 26.17 5.55
C ASN A 453 17.18 27.32 4.57
N GLY A 454 16.20 27.71 3.75
CA GLY A 454 16.31 28.83 2.80
C GLY A 454 15.20 28.88 1.76
N GLN A 455 15.36 29.79 0.80
CA GLN A 455 14.35 30.13 -0.21
C GLN A 455 14.22 29.07 -1.32
N HIS A 456 15.25 28.28 -1.55
CA HIS A 456 15.30 27.27 -2.59
C HIS A 456 15.97 26.02 -2.05
N ALA A 457 15.48 24.86 -2.49
CA ALA A 457 16.08 23.58 -2.15
C ALA A 457 16.14 22.67 -3.38
N ALA A 458 17.22 21.91 -3.51
CA ALA A 458 17.37 20.89 -4.53
C ALA A 458 18.04 19.67 -3.94
N LEU A 459 17.49 18.48 -4.18
CA LEU A 459 18.07 17.22 -3.73
C LEU A 459 17.84 16.14 -4.79
N LEU A 460 18.88 15.39 -5.08
CA LEU A 460 18.83 14.15 -5.81
C LEU A 460 19.39 13.04 -4.92
N SER A 461 18.65 11.95 -4.75
CA SER A 461 19.13 10.80 -4.00
C SER A 461 18.87 9.48 -4.72
N GLY A 462 19.90 8.65 -4.80
CA GLY A 462 19.83 7.27 -5.24
C GLY A 462 19.95 6.34 -4.03
N ILE A 463 18.94 5.53 -3.78
CA ILE A 463 18.91 4.59 -2.67
C ILE A 463 18.90 3.18 -3.26
N PHE A 464 19.83 2.37 -2.85
CA PHE A 464 19.96 0.99 -3.28
C PHE A 464 19.80 0.06 -2.10
N TYR A 465 18.92 -0.94 -2.20
CA TYR A 465 18.70 -1.92 -1.15
C TYR A 465 18.34 -3.30 -1.67
N ARG A 466 18.63 -4.30 -0.87
CA ARG A 466 18.31 -5.69 -1.11
C ARG A 466 17.38 -6.22 -0.02
N LYS A 467 16.34 -6.94 -0.45
CA LYS A 467 15.44 -7.68 0.44
C LYS A 467 16.05 -9.04 0.78
N PHE A 468 16.11 -9.37 2.05
CA PHE A 468 16.56 -10.66 2.56
C PHE A 468 15.35 -11.41 3.12
N PRO A 469 15.03 -12.60 2.59
CA PRO A 469 14.02 -13.45 3.20
C PRO A 469 14.63 -14.04 4.48
N LEU A 470 14.30 -13.48 5.63
CA LEU A 470 14.56 -14.15 6.89
C LEU A 470 13.47 -15.21 7.10
N ALA A 471 13.82 -16.37 7.63
CA ALA A 471 12.87 -17.45 7.90
C ALA A 471 11.77 -16.95 8.84
N GLY A 472 10.57 -16.68 8.29
CA GLY A 472 9.43 -16.19 9.04
C GLY A 472 8.74 -14.97 8.39
N PHE A 473 8.21 -14.05 9.19
CA PHE A 473 7.22 -13.04 8.83
C PHE A 473 7.80 -11.65 8.58
N LEU A 474 9.10 -11.43 8.82
CA LEU A 474 9.68 -10.09 8.79
C LEU A 474 10.62 -9.93 7.59
N PRO A 475 10.26 -9.15 6.55
CA PRO A 475 11.18 -8.79 5.50
C PRO A 475 12.25 -7.84 6.03
N LEU A 476 13.51 -8.24 5.88
CA LEU A 476 14.68 -7.41 6.20
C LEU A 476 15.27 -6.82 4.93
N TYR A 477 15.86 -5.65 5.08
CA TYR A 477 16.51 -4.91 4.01
C TYR A 477 17.88 -4.44 4.48
N ALA A 478 18.85 -4.40 3.58
CA ALA A 478 20.12 -3.71 3.79
C ALA A 478 20.42 -2.89 2.55
N GLY A 479 20.94 -1.69 2.74
CA GLY A 479 21.14 -0.79 1.62
C GLY A 479 22.07 0.38 1.96
N PHE A 480 22.25 1.22 0.93
CA PHE A 480 22.97 2.48 1.02
C PHE A 480 22.28 3.55 0.21
N SER A 481 22.55 4.81 0.52
CA SER A 481 22.17 5.97 -0.28
C SER A 481 23.40 6.73 -0.78
N ALA A 482 23.22 7.40 -1.92
CA ALA A 482 24.10 8.44 -2.41
C ALA A 482 23.24 9.67 -2.70
N GLU A 483 23.59 10.80 -2.15
CA GLU A 483 22.75 11.99 -2.09
C GLU A 483 23.56 13.21 -2.49
N TYR A 484 22.94 14.13 -3.23
CA TYR A 484 23.55 15.39 -3.58
C TYR A 484 22.49 16.49 -3.60
N GLY A 485 22.76 17.60 -2.91
CA GLY A 485 21.80 18.69 -2.84
C GLY A 485 22.19 19.80 -1.88
N GLY A 486 21.27 20.71 -1.65
CA GLY A 486 21.48 21.82 -0.74
C GLY A 486 20.28 22.74 -0.69
N VAL A 487 20.37 23.73 0.19
CA VAL A 487 19.41 24.81 0.34
C VAL A 487 20.11 26.13 0.06
N PHE A 488 19.42 27.04 -0.61
CA PHE A 488 20.03 28.28 -1.15
C PHE A 488 19.11 29.48 -0.87
N GLU A 489 19.74 30.64 -0.57
CA GLU A 489 19.00 31.90 -0.37
C GLU A 489 18.58 32.55 -1.69
N ARG A 490 19.35 32.38 -2.75
CA ARG A 490 19.05 32.98 -4.05
C ARG A 490 19.06 31.91 -5.14
N ARG A 491 18.16 32.04 -6.09
CA ARG A 491 18.06 31.12 -7.22
C ARG A 491 19.34 31.00 -8.07
N VAL A 492 20.14 32.08 -8.14
CA VAL A 492 21.42 32.09 -8.89
C VAL A 492 22.50 31.26 -8.20
N ASP A 493 22.33 30.93 -6.92
CA ASP A 493 23.25 30.12 -6.14
C ASP A 493 23.02 28.61 -6.34
N ILE A 494 21.93 28.22 -6.99
CA ILE A 494 21.67 26.82 -7.38
C ILE A 494 22.60 26.45 -8.54
N ARG A 495 23.77 25.91 -8.22
CA ARG A 495 24.76 25.46 -9.18
C ARG A 495 25.20 24.03 -8.88
N PRO A 496 25.62 23.26 -9.91
CA PRO A 496 26.07 21.89 -9.72
C PRO A 496 27.23 21.70 -8.75
N ASP A 497 28.01 22.73 -8.47
CA ASP A 497 29.17 22.75 -7.58
C ASP A 497 28.87 23.32 -6.18
N ALA A 498 27.63 23.72 -5.92
CA ALA A 498 27.26 24.37 -4.65
C ALA A 498 26.43 23.42 -3.72
N GLY A 499 26.25 22.18 -4.11
CA GLY A 499 25.57 21.18 -3.31
C GLY A 499 26.52 20.45 -2.37
N ILE A 500 25.97 19.82 -1.36
CA ILE A 500 26.62 18.95 -0.39
C ILE A 500 26.45 17.50 -0.87
N ALA A 501 27.57 16.77 -0.96
CA ALA A 501 27.53 15.32 -1.18
C ALA A 501 27.34 14.60 0.16
N ALA A 502 26.40 13.65 0.18
CA ALA A 502 26.09 12.87 1.36
C ALA A 502 25.74 11.43 0.98
N GLY A 503 25.65 10.57 1.97
CA GLY A 503 25.24 9.18 1.79
C GLY A 503 25.04 8.46 3.10
N SER A 504 24.40 7.30 3.04
CA SER A 504 24.18 6.47 4.24
C SER A 504 24.36 4.99 3.96
N LEU A 505 24.60 4.24 5.03
CA LEU A 505 24.47 2.80 5.09
C LEU A 505 23.35 2.47 6.07
N PHE A 506 22.47 1.54 5.72
CA PHE A 506 21.34 1.22 6.59
C PHE A 506 20.90 -0.23 6.53
N PHE A 507 20.29 -0.65 7.63
CA PHE A 507 19.45 -1.82 7.72
C PHE A 507 17.99 -1.38 7.89
N GLY A 508 17.06 -2.15 7.32
CA GLY A 508 15.64 -1.90 7.43
C GLY A 508 14.84 -3.15 7.71
N ALA A 509 13.67 -2.97 8.29
CA ALA A 509 12.68 -4.03 8.47
C ALA A 509 11.28 -3.44 8.27
N ASP A 510 10.39 -4.19 7.62
CA ASP A 510 9.00 -3.80 7.47
C ASP A 510 8.17 -4.55 8.51
N THR A 511 7.64 -3.84 9.50
CA THR A 511 6.98 -4.43 10.67
C THR A 511 5.52 -3.98 10.76
N ILE A 512 4.74 -4.68 11.59
CA ILE A 512 3.34 -4.30 11.88
C ILE A 512 3.21 -2.93 12.56
N LEU A 513 4.27 -2.43 13.20
CA LEU A 513 4.32 -1.10 13.82
C LEU A 513 4.84 -0.02 12.85
N GLY A 514 5.14 -0.41 11.62
CA GLY A 514 5.75 0.42 10.59
C GLY A 514 7.19 0.01 10.28
N PRO A 515 7.85 0.70 9.34
CA PRO A 515 9.23 0.42 8.97
C PRO A 515 10.19 0.76 10.11
N ILE A 516 11.22 -0.06 10.27
CA ILE A 516 12.37 0.22 11.13
C ILE A 516 13.56 0.51 10.24
N TYR A 517 14.33 1.55 10.57
CA TYR A 517 15.62 1.85 9.96
C TYR A 517 16.67 2.05 11.04
N LEU A 518 17.84 1.48 10.81
CA LEU A 518 19.04 1.68 11.56
C LEU A 518 20.13 2.06 10.58
N GLY A 519 20.68 3.27 10.69
CA GLY A 519 21.58 3.77 9.67
C GLY A 519 22.67 4.68 10.23
N ILE A 520 23.73 4.85 9.44
CA ILE A 520 24.79 5.82 9.65
C ILE A 520 24.88 6.65 8.38
N GLY A 521 24.81 7.97 8.53
CA GLY A 521 24.95 8.93 7.45
C GLY A 521 26.28 9.68 7.53
N PHE A 522 26.74 10.09 6.35
CA PHE A 522 27.97 10.86 6.16
C PHE A 522 27.71 11.98 5.16
N ALA A 523 28.32 13.13 5.38
CA ALA A 523 28.28 14.26 4.45
C ALA A 523 29.63 14.97 4.37
N GLU A 524 29.80 15.82 3.37
CA GLU A 524 30.98 16.68 3.24
C GLU A 524 31.22 17.50 4.50
N GLY A 525 32.50 17.83 4.81
CA GLY A 525 32.88 18.55 6.00
C GLY A 525 33.05 17.69 7.24
N ASP A 526 33.30 16.37 7.08
CA ASP A 526 33.50 15.40 8.17
C ASP A 526 32.25 15.22 9.06
N ARG A 527 31.08 15.50 8.49
CA ARG A 527 29.79 15.37 9.17
C ARG A 527 29.31 13.93 9.14
N HIS A 528 28.84 13.45 10.26
CA HIS A 528 28.27 12.10 10.39
C HIS A 528 27.14 12.10 11.40
N ASN A 529 26.14 11.25 11.18
CA ASN A 529 25.01 11.10 12.08
C ASN A 529 24.57 9.64 12.13
N PHE A 530 24.01 9.25 13.27
CA PHE A 530 23.41 7.95 13.48
C PHE A 530 21.88 8.11 13.46
N TYR A 531 21.18 7.17 12.86
CA TYR A 531 19.74 7.21 12.77
C TYR A 531 19.13 5.90 13.26
N PHE A 532 18.25 6.01 14.22
CA PHE A 532 17.28 4.97 14.53
C PHE A 532 15.88 5.52 14.26
N CYS A 533 15.14 4.80 13.48
CA CYS A 533 13.83 5.23 13.06
C CYS A 533 12.84 4.06 13.10
N LEU A 534 11.75 4.23 13.81
CA LEU A 534 10.59 3.38 13.77
C LEU A 534 9.40 4.21 13.28
N GLY A 535 8.65 3.69 12.31
CA GLY A 535 7.54 4.43 11.69
C GLY A 535 7.90 5.02 10.33
N GLN A 536 7.05 5.86 9.76
CA GLN A 536 7.17 6.33 8.38
C GLN A 536 8.25 7.40 8.24
N LEU A 537 9.38 7.07 7.64
CA LEU A 537 10.48 8.00 7.39
C LEU A 537 10.81 8.27 5.93
N LEU A 538 10.70 7.26 5.06
CA LEU A 538 11.00 7.43 3.64
C LEU A 538 9.92 8.24 2.89
N ASN A 539 8.74 8.35 3.47
CA ASN A 539 7.67 9.21 3.00
C ASN A 539 7.27 10.14 4.13
N ASP A 540 7.46 11.41 3.95
CA ASP A 540 7.04 12.49 4.85
C ASP A 540 5.49 12.63 4.93
N ARG A 541 4.79 11.48 4.85
CA ARG A 541 3.34 11.38 5.00
C ARG A 541 3.02 11.18 6.47
N ARG A 542 3.22 12.20 7.28
CA ARG A 542 2.68 12.19 8.64
C ARG A 542 1.15 12.15 8.55
N PRO A 543 0.49 11.17 9.18
CA PRO A 543 -0.96 11.14 9.23
C PRO A 543 -1.48 12.44 9.87
N GLY A 544 -2.26 13.24 9.15
CA GLY A 544 -2.80 14.51 9.64
C GLY A 544 -1.89 15.74 9.54
N LEU A 545 -0.62 15.57 9.20
CA LEU A 545 0.33 16.64 8.94
C LEU A 545 0.82 16.51 7.50
N ARG A 546 -0.10 16.38 6.56
CA ARG A 546 0.22 16.48 5.14
C ARG A 546 0.65 17.91 4.88
N GLU A 547 1.97 18.07 4.70
CA GLU A 547 2.67 19.17 4.07
C GLU A 547 3.70 19.88 4.95
N ARG A 548 4.89 19.54 4.60
CA ARG A 548 5.87 20.36 3.87
C ARG A 548 6.63 19.47 2.90
#